data_de0a96faf6fb5dd3ecce7987496b82e6
#
_entry.id   de0a96faf6fb5dd3ecce7987496b82e6
#
_cell.length_a   1.000
_cell.length_b   1.000
_cell.length_c   1.000
_cell.angle_alpha   90.00
_cell.angle_beta   90.00
_cell.angle_gamma   90.00
#
_symmetry.space_group_name_H-M   'P 1'
#
loop_
_entity.id
_entity.type
_entity.pdbx_description
1 polymer ?
#
loop_
_entity_poly.entity_id
_entity_poly.type
_entity_poly.pdbx_seq_one_letter_code
_entity_poly.pdbx_strand_id
1 'polypeptide(L)'
;MPVLPVTARSSQIDAPERLRDALAALPSGATATVMVHGYRFCPLSGPTDPHRHILSPAPQSACWKAISWPRHLHLNRPGAGLGIGFGWPATGPLGEVAARAFVAGHALARTVRILRDTRPDLQVNIIAHSLGARVALAALDDLGAHDVARMILLSGAEYRGTADRALAGRSTRVLNVTSGENALFDMLFRALVPAPRWRDRPLSAGLGHPHPRWIDLAIDAPAHRMALARLGYPIRPPATRICHWSGYLRPGLFPLYRAVFDPAHAALFDRLGAALPVGPAPQKVTKMAECTNFRNLFTGAARS
;
A
#
# COMPACT_ATOMS: atom_id res chain seq x y z
N MET A 1 -18.83 -2.20 -10.89
CA MET A 1 -19.23 -2.94 -9.69
C MET A 1 -18.90 -2.07 -8.48
N PRO A 2 -19.67 -2.13 -7.38
CA PRO A 2 -19.29 -1.41 -6.17
C PRO A 2 -18.02 -2.03 -5.56
N VAL A 3 -17.22 -1.17 -4.93
CA VAL A 3 -16.09 -1.63 -4.11
C VAL A 3 -16.63 -2.37 -2.89
N LEU A 4 -16.15 -3.58 -2.66
CA LEU A 4 -16.60 -4.40 -1.55
C LEU A 4 -15.81 -4.05 -0.28
N PRO A 5 -16.45 -3.58 0.80
CA PRO A 5 -15.81 -3.44 2.09
C PRO A 5 -15.65 -4.80 2.75
N VAL A 6 -14.44 -5.09 3.23
CA VAL A 6 -14.08 -6.26 4.03
C VAL A 6 -13.41 -5.76 5.31
N THR A 7 -13.87 -6.22 6.46
CA THR A 7 -13.35 -5.81 7.76
C THR A 7 -12.67 -6.98 8.47
N ALA A 8 -11.41 -6.76 8.86
CA ALA A 8 -10.70 -7.71 9.70
C ALA A 8 -11.25 -7.70 11.15
N ARG A 9 -11.59 -8.86 11.64
CA ARG A 9 -11.95 -9.12 13.04
C ARG A 9 -10.94 -10.10 13.63
N SER A 10 -9.86 -9.57 14.21
CA SER A 10 -8.68 -10.35 14.57
C SER A 10 -8.08 -11.01 13.30
N SER A 11 -7.90 -12.34 13.31
CA SER A 11 -7.42 -13.13 12.17
C SER A 11 -8.53 -13.57 11.19
N GLN A 12 -9.77 -13.16 11.42
CA GLN A 12 -10.94 -13.48 10.59
C GLN A 12 -11.41 -12.25 9.82
N ILE A 13 -12.35 -12.44 8.90
CA ILE A 13 -13.03 -11.36 8.17
C ILE A 13 -14.53 -11.43 8.43
N ASP A 14 -15.19 -10.25 8.30
CA ASP A 14 -16.63 -10.18 8.25
C ASP A 14 -17.17 -10.64 6.90
N ALA A 15 -18.37 -11.19 6.87
CA ALA A 15 -19.18 -11.49 5.70
C ALA A 15 -18.40 -12.15 4.51
N PRO A 16 -17.74 -13.30 4.70
CA PRO A 16 -17.00 -13.99 3.64
C PRO A 16 -17.91 -14.43 2.46
N GLU A 17 -19.22 -14.62 2.71
CA GLU A 17 -20.23 -14.98 1.70
C GLU A 17 -20.36 -13.84 0.66
N ARG A 18 -20.40 -12.59 1.09
CA ARG A 18 -20.49 -11.44 0.19
C ARG A 18 -19.31 -11.37 -0.79
N LEU A 19 -18.15 -11.86 -0.36
CA LEU A 19 -16.97 -11.94 -1.21
C LEU A 19 -17.16 -13.01 -2.30
N ARG A 20 -17.70 -14.19 -1.94
CA ARG A 20 -18.01 -15.28 -2.89
C ARG A 20 -19.08 -14.86 -3.90
N ASP A 21 -20.14 -14.20 -3.44
CA ASP A 21 -21.21 -13.69 -4.30
C ASP A 21 -20.68 -12.67 -5.31
N ALA A 22 -19.81 -11.76 -4.88
CA ALA A 22 -19.20 -10.77 -5.75
C ALA A 22 -18.30 -11.42 -6.82
N LEU A 23 -17.64 -12.53 -6.49
CA LEU A 23 -16.78 -13.27 -7.43
C LEU A 23 -17.56 -14.02 -8.50
N ALA A 24 -18.73 -14.54 -8.16
CA ALA A 24 -19.59 -15.27 -9.11
C ALA A 24 -20.03 -14.39 -10.30
N ALA A 25 -20.13 -13.08 -10.09
CA ALA A 25 -20.53 -12.12 -11.13
C ALA A 25 -19.37 -11.62 -12.01
N LEU A 26 -18.12 -12.06 -11.77
CA LEU A 26 -16.95 -11.58 -12.52
C LEU A 26 -16.75 -12.38 -13.82
N PRO A 27 -16.35 -11.72 -14.92
CA PRO A 27 -15.95 -12.41 -16.14
C PRO A 27 -14.67 -13.23 -15.92
N SER A 28 -14.41 -14.18 -16.83
CA SER A 28 -13.15 -14.93 -16.86
C SER A 28 -11.95 -14.00 -17.08
N GLY A 29 -10.82 -14.30 -16.43
CA GLY A 29 -9.61 -13.48 -16.51
C GLY A 29 -9.71 -12.12 -15.80
N ALA A 30 -10.73 -11.92 -14.95
CA ALA A 30 -10.86 -10.69 -14.16
C ALA A 30 -9.69 -10.52 -13.17
N THR A 31 -9.54 -9.31 -12.66
CA THR A 31 -8.59 -9.00 -11.60
C THR A 31 -9.32 -8.62 -10.31
N ALA A 32 -8.69 -8.87 -9.16
CA ALA A 32 -9.11 -8.30 -7.88
C ALA A 32 -8.00 -7.40 -7.33
N THR A 33 -8.36 -6.23 -6.85
CA THR A 33 -7.42 -5.31 -6.20
C THR A 33 -7.84 -5.04 -4.77
N VAL A 34 -7.01 -5.49 -3.82
CA VAL A 34 -7.21 -5.27 -2.39
C VAL A 34 -6.46 -4.01 -1.96
N MET A 35 -7.16 -3.06 -1.37
CA MET A 35 -6.63 -1.79 -0.88
C MET A 35 -6.54 -1.83 0.65
N VAL A 36 -5.34 -1.66 1.21
CA VAL A 36 -5.07 -1.79 2.65
C VAL A 36 -4.58 -0.45 3.21
N HIS A 37 -5.34 0.11 4.15
CA HIS A 37 -5.00 1.38 4.79
C HIS A 37 -3.90 1.23 5.85
N GLY A 38 -3.35 2.36 6.30
CA GLY A 38 -2.35 2.45 7.36
C GLY A 38 -2.92 2.84 8.73
N TYR A 39 -2.04 3.38 9.57
CA TYR A 39 -2.32 3.81 10.95
C TYR A 39 -3.43 4.86 11.04
N ARG A 40 -4.17 4.86 12.18
CA ARG A 40 -5.24 5.78 12.59
C ARG A 40 -6.60 5.57 11.92
N PHE A 41 -6.79 4.52 11.17
CA PHE A 41 -8.11 4.08 10.71
C PHE A 41 -8.63 2.93 11.54
N CYS A 42 -9.96 2.86 11.71
CA CYS A 42 -10.64 1.74 12.35
C CYS A 42 -12.02 1.56 11.70
N PRO A 43 -12.29 0.43 11.03
CA PRO A 43 -13.58 0.18 10.39
C PRO A 43 -14.72 -0.01 11.39
N LEU A 44 -14.38 -0.15 12.69
CA LEU A 44 -15.36 -0.30 13.78
C LEU A 44 -15.69 1.04 14.46
N SER A 45 -15.14 2.15 13.96
CA SER A 45 -15.33 3.49 14.51
C SER A 45 -15.72 4.48 13.41
N GLY A 46 -16.93 5.03 13.45
CA GLY A 46 -17.48 5.93 12.41
C GLY A 46 -16.56 7.08 12.01
N PRO A 47 -15.93 7.83 12.95
CA PRO A 47 -15.05 8.95 12.60
C PRO A 47 -13.75 8.56 11.89
N THR A 48 -13.27 7.33 12.10
CA THR A 48 -12.02 6.83 11.53
C THR A 48 -12.22 5.66 10.56
N ASP A 49 -13.45 5.43 10.11
CA ASP A 49 -13.78 4.35 9.20
C ASP A 49 -13.12 4.54 7.82
N PRO A 50 -12.20 3.66 7.39
CA PRO A 50 -11.55 3.75 6.11
C PRO A 50 -12.51 3.56 4.93
N HIS A 51 -13.62 2.83 5.13
CA HIS A 51 -14.65 2.59 4.12
C HIS A 51 -15.52 3.83 3.83
N ARG A 52 -15.44 4.85 4.70
CA ARG A 52 -16.04 6.17 4.49
C ARG A 52 -15.00 7.23 4.12
N HIS A 53 -13.72 6.82 3.98
CA HIS A 53 -12.59 7.67 3.67
C HIS A 53 -11.88 7.19 2.39
N ILE A 54 -10.59 6.87 2.42
CA ILE A 54 -9.76 6.54 1.25
C ILE A 54 -10.20 5.27 0.50
N LEU A 55 -10.84 4.32 1.19
CA LEU A 55 -11.35 3.07 0.59
C LEU A 55 -12.76 3.20 0.02
N SER A 56 -13.38 4.37 0.15
CA SER A 56 -14.70 4.65 -0.41
C SER A 56 -14.62 5.14 -1.86
N PRO A 57 -15.50 4.69 -2.76
CA PRO A 57 -15.68 5.33 -4.06
C PRO A 57 -16.24 6.77 -3.93
N ALA A 58 -16.88 7.12 -2.80
CA ALA A 58 -17.38 8.44 -2.48
C ALA A 58 -17.03 8.80 -1.03
N PRO A 59 -15.80 9.28 -0.76
CA PRO A 59 -15.39 9.68 0.58
C PRO A 59 -16.34 10.70 1.21
N GLN A 60 -16.72 10.48 2.47
CA GLN A 60 -17.60 11.35 3.23
C GLN A 60 -16.83 12.30 4.15
N SER A 61 -15.50 12.36 4.02
CA SER A 61 -14.64 13.19 4.84
C SER A 61 -14.17 14.43 4.10
N ALA A 62 -14.26 15.60 4.72
CA ALA A 62 -13.67 16.84 4.23
C ALA A 62 -12.14 16.92 4.38
N CYS A 63 -11.49 15.85 4.86
CA CYS A 63 -10.04 15.79 5.02
C CYS A 63 -9.36 15.81 3.64
N TRP A 64 -8.37 16.67 3.43
CA TRP A 64 -7.62 16.76 2.18
C TRP A 64 -6.88 15.45 1.78
N LYS A 65 -6.69 14.53 2.73
CA LYS A 65 -6.11 13.20 2.51
C LYS A 65 -7.15 12.19 2.02
N ALA A 66 -8.43 12.53 2.05
CA ALA A 66 -9.55 11.64 1.74
C ALA A 66 -9.79 11.53 0.23
N ILE A 67 -8.75 11.24 -0.55
CA ILE A 67 -8.93 10.91 -1.96
C ILE A 67 -9.43 9.47 -2.09
N SER A 68 -10.34 9.25 -3.03
CA SER A 68 -10.88 7.91 -3.29
C SER A 68 -9.87 7.04 -4.05
N TRP A 69 -9.25 6.08 -3.38
CA TRP A 69 -8.39 5.10 -4.08
C TRP A 69 -9.16 4.28 -5.12
N PRO A 70 -10.39 3.78 -4.84
CA PRO A 70 -11.17 3.07 -5.85
C PRO A 70 -11.39 3.87 -7.13
N ARG A 71 -11.75 5.16 -7.00
CA ARG A 71 -11.97 6.02 -8.19
C ARG A 71 -10.66 6.26 -8.96
N HIS A 72 -9.56 6.53 -8.26
CA HIS A 72 -8.27 6.78 -8.88
C HIS A 72 -7.67 5.51 -9.50
N LEU A 73 -7.97 4.33 -8.95
CA LEU A 73 -7.64 3.03 -9.54
C LEU A 73 -8.65 2.57 -10.60
N HIS A 74 -9.70 3.34 -10.86
CA HIS A 74 -10.80 3.04 -11.78
C HIS A 74 -11.62 1.79 -11.39
N LEU A 75 -11.55 1.32 -10.14
CA LEU A 75 -12.25 0.11 -9.68
C LEU A 75 -13.77 0.28 -9.56
N ASN A 76 -14.26 1.51 -9.69
CA ASN A 76 -15.69 1.83 -9.72
C ASN A 76 -16.30 1.81 -11.14
N ARG A 77 -15.52 1.46 -12.18
CA ARG A 77 -15.98 1.41 -13.58
C ARG A 77 -16.47 0.02 -13.95
N PRO A 78 -17.42 -0.08 -14.89
CA PRO A 78 -17.78 -1.38 -15.47
C PRO A 78 -16.55 -2.07 -16.07
N GLY A 79 -16.43 -3.39 -15.88
CA GLY A 79 -15.30 -4.17 -16.41
C GLY A 79 -13.97 -4.03 -15.67
N ALA A 80 -13.88 -3.22 -14.62
CA ALA A 80 -12.63 -2.96 -13.89
C ALA A 80 -12.15 -4.10 -12.96
N GLY A 81 -12.84 -5.23 -12.93
CA GLY A 81 -12.59 -6.29 -11.94
C GLY A 81 -13.20 -5.98 -10.58
N LEU A 82 -12.74 -6.63 -9.51
CA LEU A 82 -13.24 -6.48 -8.14
C LEU A 82 -12.32 -5.56 -7.32
N GLY A 83 -12.86 -4.43 -6.86
CA GLY A 83 -12.22 -3.60 -5.84
C GLY A 83 -12.60 -4.06 -4.44
N ILE A 84 -11.63 -4.27 -3.56
CA ILE A 84 -11.84 -4.66 -2.16
C ILE A 84 -11.17 -3.62 -1.26
N GLY A 85 -11.96 -2.95 -0.43
CA GLY A 85 -11.44 -2.15 0.66
C GLY A 85 -11.23 -3.03 1.89
N PHE A 86 -9.98 -3.28 2.28
CA PHE A 86 -9.65 -4.06 3.46
C PHE A 86 -9.40 -3.15 4.65
N GLY A 87 -10.37 -3.12 5.57
CA GLY A 87 -10.31 -2.37 6.82
C GLY A 87 -9.82 -3.23 7.98
N TRP A 88 -8.96 -2.66 8.85
CA TRP A 88 -8.45 -3.32 10.05
C TRP A 88 -8.32 -2.32 11.21
N PRO A 89 -8.40 -2.74 12.50
CA PRO A 89 -8.30 -1.83 13.64
C PRO A 89 -6.87 -1.29 13.79
N ALA A 90 -6.61 -0.08 13.30
CA ALA A 90 -5.29 0.57 13.27
C ALA A 90 -5.21 1.83 14.16
N THR A 91 -6.00 1.89 15.22
CA THR A 91 -5.98 2.97 16.23
C THR A 91 -5.36 2.50 17.55
N GLY A 92 -4.78 3.42 18.32
CA GLY A 92 -4.09 3.15 19.58
C GLY A 92 -2.59 3.44 19.52
N PRO A 93 -1.79 3.02 20.53
CA PRO A 93 -0.34 3.19 20.55
C PRO A 93 0.33 2.49 19.35
N LEU A 94 1.29 3.15 18.71
CA LEU A 94 1.87 2.68 17.44
C LEU A 94 2.48 1.28 17.54
N GLY A 95 3.17 0.96 18.63
CA GLY A 95 3.78 -0.36 18.84
C GLY A 95 2.73 -1.48 18.89
N GLU A 96 1.61 -1.25 19.60
CA GLU A 96 0.50 -2.21 19.67
C GLU A 96 -0.19 -2.37 18.31
N VAL A 97 -0.39 -1.28 17.59
CA VAL A 97 -0.98 -1.31 16.25
C VAL A 97 -0.05 -2.03 15.27
N ALA A 98 1.26 -1.83 15.39
CA ALA A 98 2.23 -2.55 14.58
C ALA A 98 2.25 -4.07 14.86
N ALA A 99 2.04 -4.50 16.11
CA ALA A 99 1.85 -5.91 16.45
C ALA A 99 0.52 -6.45 15.89
N ARG A 100 -0.56 -5.66 16.01
CA ARG A 100 -1.89 -6.03 15.48
C ARG A 100 -1.90 -6.17 13.95
N ALA A 101 -1.01 -5.47 13.25
CA ALA A 101 -0.87 -5.59 11.81
C ALA A 101 -0.53 -7.02 11.35
N PHE A 102 0.25 -7.79 12.13
CA PHE A 102 0.52 -9.20 11.82
C PHE A 102 -0.76 -10.04 11.91
N VAL A 103 -1.58 -9.82 12.95
CA VAL A 103 -2.86 -10.52 13.10
C VAL A 103 -3.81 -10.16 11.96
N ALA A 104 -3.86 -8.89 11.55
CA ALA A 104 -4.62 -8.45 10.38
C ALA A 104 -4.09 -9.07 9.08
N GLY A 105 -2.79 -9.41 9.01
CA GLY A 105 -2.18 -10.15 7.90
C GLY A 105 -2.84 -11.51 7.69
N HIS A 106 -3.12 -12.27 8.75
CA HIS A 106 -3.86 -13.55 8.63
C HIS A 106 -5.28 -13.35 8.08
N ALA A 107 -5.97 -12.27 8.49
CA ALA A 107 -7.29 -11.95 7.93
C ALA A 107 -7.22 -11.56 6.44
N LEU A 108 -6.18 -10.83 6.04
CA LEU A 108 -5.93 -10.51 4.64
C LEU A 108 -5.60 -11.77 3.83
N ALA A 109 -4.77 -12.67 4.36
CA ALA A 109 -4.48 -13.96 3.74
C ALA A 109 -5.75 -14.80 3.54
N ARG A 110 -6.65 -14.82 4.54
CA ARG A 110 -7.95 -15.47 4.42
C ARG A 110 -8.79 -14.85 3.29
N THR A 111 -8.78 -13.51 3.17
CA THR A 111 -9.45 -12.82 2.06
C THR A 111 -8.90 -13.32 0.72
N VAL A 112 -7.58 -13.33 0.55
CA VAL A 112 -6.93 -13.77 -0.69
C VAL A 112 -7.20 -15.25 -0.98
N ARG A 113 -7.17 -16.14 0.02
CA ARG A 113 -7.53 -17.56 -0.17
C ARG A 113 -8.97 -17.71 -0.69
N ILE A 114 -9.95 -17.02 -0.11
CA ILE A 114 -11.33 -17.06 -0.62
C ILE A 114 -11.39 -16.63 -2.08
N LEU A 115 -10.65 -15.59 -2.47
CA LEU A 115 -10.57 -15.15 -3.87
C LEU A 115 -10.01 -16.25 -4.76
N ARG A 116 -8.91 -16.88 -4.37
CA ARG A 116 -8.19 -17.89 -5.15
C ARG A 116 -8.93 -19.24 -5.19
N ASP A 117 -9.51 -19.66 -4.07
CA ASP A 117 -10.26 -20.93 -3.99
C ASP A 117 -11.56 -20.85 -4.80
N THR A 118 -12.21 -19.68 -4.80
CA THR A 118 -13.45 -19.46 -5.58
C THR A 118 -13.17 -19.25 -7.07
N ARG A 119 -12.08 -18.54 -7.40
CA ARG A 119 -11.69 -18.18 -8.76
C ARG A 119 -10.18 -18.36 -8.94
N PRO A 120 -9.73 -19.57 -9.29
CA PRO A 120 -8.29 -19.87 -9.52
C PRO A 120 -7.65 -19.07 -10.67
N ASP A 121 -8.45 -18.60 -11.63
CA ASP A 121 -8.04 -17.75 -12.76
C ASP A 121 -7.84 -16.27 -12.36
N LEU A 122 -8.32 -15.86 -11.18
CA LEU A 122 -8.32 -14.47 -10.75
C LEU A 122 -6.90 -13.98 -10.44
N GLN A 123 -6.47 -12.89 -11.08
CA GLN A 123 -5.24 -12.21 -10.69
C GLN A 123 -5.51 -11.30 -9.50
N VAL A 124 -4.88 -11.59 -8.35
CA VAL A 124 -5.01 -10.79 -7.13
C VAL A 124 -3.85 -9.81 -7.01
N ASN A 125 -4.18 -8.53 -6.82
CA ASN A 125 -3.24 -7.43 -6.60
C ASN A 125 -3.50 -6.78 -5.23
N ILE A 126 -2.46 -6.23 -4.59
CA ILE A 126 -2.57 -5.53 -3.30
C ILE A 126 -1.93 -4.15 -3.42
N ILE A 127 -2.61 -3.09 -2.95
CA ILE A 127 -2.02 -1.78 -2.69
C ILE A 127 -2.17 -1.44 -1.22
N ALA A 128 -1.06 -1.10 -0.57
CA ALA A 128 -1.02 -0.93 0.87
C ALA A 128 -0.23 0.31 1.28
N HIS A 129 -0.74 1.09 2.24
CA HIS A 129 -0.09 2.30 2.73
C HIS A 129 0.40 2.15 4.16
N SER A 130 1.61 2.65 4.45
CA SER A 130 2.15 2.74 5.82
C SER A 130 2.16 1.37 6.53
N LEU A 131 1.57 1.23 7.73
CA LEU A 131 1.39 -0.06 8.43
C LEU A 131 0.55 -1.07 7.64
N GLY A 132 -0.24 -0.66 6.65
CA GLY A 132 -0.88 -1.58 5.72
C GLY A 132 0.12 -2.43 4.93
N ALA A 133 1.34 -1.92 4.68
CA ALA A 133 2.42 -2.70 4.07
C ALA A 133 2.85 -3.88 4.97
N ARG A 134 2.86 -3.68 6.30
CA ARG A 134 3.12 -4.75 7.28
C ARG A 134 2.03 -5.81 7.23
N VAL A 135 0.75 -5.40 7.14
CA VAL A 135 -0.38 -6.31 6.96
C VAL A 135 -0.23 -7.12 5.67
N ALA A 136 0.10 -6.45 4.55
CA ALA A 136 0.23 -7.08 3.24
C ALA A 136 1.40 -8.06 3.17
N LEU A 137 2.56 -7.73 3.75
CA LEU A 137 3.72 -8.62 3.80
C LEU A 137 3.49 -9.81 4.74
N ALA A 138 2.87 -9.58 5.92
CA ALA A 138 2.51 -10.66 6.84
C ALA A 138 1.50 -11.65 6.22
N ALA A 139 0.59 -11.18 5.39
CA ALA A 139 -0.35 -12.06 4.69
C ALA A 139 0.35 -13.05 3.77
N LEU A 140 1.48 -12.68 3.17
CA LEU A 140 2.22 -13.58 2.29
C LEU A 140 2.69 -14.84 3.02
N ASP A 141 3.00 -14.78 4.32
CA ASP A 141 3.49 -15.94 5.08
C ASP A 141 2.47 -17.10 5.09
N ASP A 142 1.18 -16.79 4.96
CA ASP A 142 0.07 -17.74 4.94
C ASP A 142 -0.43 -18.11 3.53
N LEU A 143 0.16 -17.57 2.48
CA LEU A 143 -0.32 -17.70 1.10
C LEU A 143 0.59 -18.59 0.25
N GLY A 144 0.05 -19.16 -0.81
CA GLY A 144 0.81 -19.86 -1.82
C GLY A 144 1.71 -18.93 -2.65
N ALA A 145 2.68 -19.53 -3.34
CA ALA A 145 3.69 -18.78 -4.12
C ALA A 145 3.10 -17.87 -5.21
N HIS A 146 1.92 -18.18 -5.71
CA HIS A 146 1.26 -17.51 -6.84
C HIS A 146 -0.05 -16.81 -6.48
N ASP A 147 -0.42 -16.75 -5.19
CA ASP A 147 -1.73 -16.21 -4.77
C ASP A 147 -1.84 -14.69 -4.94
N VAL A 148 -0.73 -13.97 -4.83
CA VAL A 148 -0.66 -12.53 -5.08
C VAL A 148 0.25 -12.27 -6.26
N ALA A 149 -0.28 -11.68 -7.32
CA ALA A 149 0.48 -11.38 -8.53
C ALA A 149 1.35 -10.14 -8.37
N ARG A 150 0.76 -9.04 -7.90
CA ARG A 150 1.45 -7.74 -7.78
C ARG A 150 1.08 -7.02 -6.49
N MET A 151 2.06 -6.33 -5.94
CA MET A 151 1.91 -5.54 -4.71
C MET A 151 2.52 -4.15 -4.89
N ILE A 152 1.82 -3.11 -4.46
CA ILE A 152 2.32 -1.74 -4.40
C ILE A 152 2.32 -1.32 -2.95
N LEU A 153 3.50 -0.97 -2.42
CA LEU A 153 3.68 -0.50 -1.05
C LEU A 153 3.93 1.01 -1.07
N LEU A 154 3.06 1.79 -0.45
CA LEU A 154 3.11 3.25 -0.42
C LEU A 154 3.65 3.71 0.93
N SER A 155 4.85 4.29 1.00
CA SER A 155 5.50 4.70 2.24
C SER A 155 5.43 3.60 3.31
N GLY A 156 5.80 2.36 2.93
CA GLY A 156 5.60 1.15 3.73
C GLY A 156 6.33 1.19 5.06
N ALA A 157 5.58 1.05 6.16
CA ALA A 157 6.10 1.00 7.52
C ALA A 157 6.39 -0.45 7.92
N GLU A 158 7.46 -1.00 7.39
CA GLU A 158 7.98 -2.34 7.69
C GLU A 158 9.50 -2.35 7.51
N TYR A 159 10.14 -3.41 7.96
CA TYR A 159 11.57 -3.66 7.85
C TYR A 159 11.90 -4.56 6.66
N ARG A 160 13.09 -4.34 6.03
CA ARG A 160 13.51 -5.09 4.84
C ARG A 160 13.67 -6.58 5.09
N GLY A 161 14.15 -6.99 6.26
CA GLY A 161 14.28 -8.41 6.61
C GLY A 161 12.92 -9.14 6.68
N THR A 162 11.83 -8.44 7.00
CA THR A 162 10.46 -8.98 6.90
C THR A 162 10.05 -9.13 5.44
N ALA A 163 10.33 -8.13 4.59
CA ALA A 163 10.02 -8.19 3.17
C ALA A 163 10.79 -9.31 2.45
N ASP A 164 12.08 -9.46 2.74
CA ASP A 164 12.91 -10.55 2.19
C ASP A 164 12.32 -11.92 2.50
N ARG A 165 11.95 -12.15 3.76
CA ARG A 165 11.32 -13.43 4.15
C ARG A 165 9.99 -13.64 3.47
N ALA A 166 9.16 -12.60 3.46
CA ALA A 166 7.82 -12.67 2.88
C ALA A 166 7.86 -12.96 1.36
N LEU A 167 8.94 -12.60 0.67
CA LEU A 167 9.10 -12.81 -0.77
C LEU A 167 9.84 -14.11 -1.12
N ALA A 168 10.43 -14.78 -0.15
CA ALA A 168 11.17 -16.01 -0.39
C ALA A 168 10.27 -17.09 -1.03
N GLY A 169 10.70 -17.63 -2.18
CA GLY A 169 9.97 -18.65 -2.90
C GLY A 169 8.65 -18.20 -3.58
N ARG A 170 8.37 -16.88 -3.64
CA ARG A 170 7.11 -16.34 -4.19
C ARG A 170 7.29 -15.67 -5.54
N SER A 171 6.25 -15.68 -6.37
CA SER A 171 6.23 -15.00 -7.68
C SER A 171 5.75 -13.56 -7.61
N THR A 172 5.29 -13.09 -6.46
CA THR A 172 4.75 -11.74 -6.26
C THR A 172 5.75 -10.65 -6.67
N ARG A 173 5.35 -9.76 -7.56
CA ARG A 173 6.14 -8.58 -7.97
C ARG A 173 5.77 -7.38 -7.12
N VAL A 174 6.75 -6.72 -6.51
CA VAL A 174 6.53 -5.61 -5.56
C VAL A 174 7.10 -4.30 -6.10
N LEU A 175 6.28 -3.27 -6.14
CA LEU A 175 6.69 -1.87 -6.34
C LEU A 175 6.67 -1.16 -4.98
N ASN A 176 7.83 -0.91 -4.41
CA ASN A 176 7.99 -0.15 -3.17
C ASN A 176 8.13 1.33 -3.47
N VAL A 177 7.10 2.11 -3.18
CA VAL A 177 7.04 3.54 -3.46
C VAL A 177 7.48 4.32 -2.23
N THR A 178 8.62 4.98 -2.33
CA THR A 178 9.26 5.73 -1.25
C THR A 178 9.39 7.21 -1.58
N SER A 179 9.60 8.04 -0.56
CA SER A 179 9.90 9.47 -0.70
C SER A 179 10.68 9.97 0.51
N GLY A 180 11.65 10.84 0.32
CA GLY A 180 12.34 11.55 1.39
C GLY A 180 11.40 12.43 2.24
N GLU A 181 10.24 12.83 1.70
CA GLU A 181 9.18 13.51 2.46
C GLU A 181 8.66 12.66 3.64
N ASN A 182 8.84 11.34 3.60
CA ASN A 182 8.43 10.40 4.64
C ASN A 182 9.44 10.25 5.79
N ALA A 183 10.62 10.85 5.72
CA ALA A 183 11.75 10.58 6.63
C ALA A 183 11.40 10.76 8.12
N LEU A 184 10.58 11.75 8.48
CA LEU A 184 10.12 11.95 9.86
C LEU A 184 9.29 10.75 10.37
N PHE A 185 8.40 10.23 9.53
CA PHE A 185 7.54 9.09 9.88
C PHE A 185 8.35 7.79 9.99
N ASP A 186 9.36 7.61 9.14
CA ASP A 186 10.29 6.48 9.21
C ASP A 186 11.12 6.52 10.50
N MET A 187 11.55 7.71 10.92
CA MET A 187 12.25 7.90 12.19
C MET A 187 11.36 7.53 13.38
N LEU A 188 10.11 8.02 13.39
CA LEU A 188 9.12 7.68 14.43
C LEU A 188 8.80 6.19 14.45
N PHE A 189 8.63 5.57 13.29
CA PHE A 189 8.42 4.13 13.18
C PHE A 189 9.59 3.36 13.81
N ARG A 190 10.83 3.70 13.46
CA ARG A 190 12.04 3.05 14.02
C ARG A 190 12.17 3.23 15.53
N ALA A 191 11.76 4.38 16.05
CA ALA A 191 11.83 4.67 17.49
C ALA A 191 10.77 3.89 18.30
N LEU A 192 9.60 3.63 17.72
CA LEU A 192 8.44 3.08 18.42
C LEU A 192 8.13 1.61 18.08
N VAL A 193 8.69 1.10 16.99
CA VAL A 193 8.51 -0.29 16.56
C VAL A 193 9.87 -0.96 16.46
N PRO A 194 10.20 -1.90 17.35
CA PRO A 194 11.50 -2.57 17.33
C PRO A 194 11.75 -3.30 16.02
N ALA A 195 13.00 -3.21 15.54
CA ALA A 195 13.43 -3.98 14.38
C ALA A 195 13.53 -5.48 14.74
N PRO A 196 13.06 -6.40 13.90
CA PRO A 196 13.12 -7.84 14.17
C PRO A 196 14.56 -8.38 14.21
N ARG A 197 15.52 -7.67 13.60
CA ARG A 197 16.94 -7.99 13.63
C ARG A 197 17.77 -6.75 13.96
N TRP A 198 18.87 -6.94 14.62
CA TRP A 198 19.84 -5.86 14.89
C TRP A 198 20.27 -5.19 13.58
N ARG A 199 20.19 -3.86 13.53
CA ARG A 199 20.50 -3.02 12.36
C ARG A 199 19.61 -3.22 11.14
N ASP A 200 18.45 -3.87 11.26
CA ASP A 200 17.49 -3.92 10.16
C ASP A 200 17.03 -2.49 9.80
N ARG A 201 16.75 -2.27 8.53
CA ARG A 201 16.37 -0.94 8.03
C ARG A 201 14.94 -0.95 7.54
N PRO A 202 14.21 0.17 7.67
CA PRO A 202 12.88 0.29 7.13
C PRO A 202 12.89 0.25 5.59
N LEU A 203 11.75 -0.12 5.00
CA LEU A 203 11.55 -0.22 3.55
C LEU A 203 11.75 1.10 2.80
N SER A 204 11.67 2.25 3.49
CA SER A 204 12.01 3.55 2.92
C SER A 204 13.48 3.64 2.43
N ALA A 205 14.36 2.82 3.01
CA ALA A 205 15.74 2.70 2.56
C ALA A 205 15.94 1.65 1.45
N GLY A 206 14.85 1.19 0.82
CA GLY A 206 14.84 0.14 -0.18
C GLY A 206 15.14 -1.24 0.38
N LEU A 207 15.06 -2.28 -0.44
CA LEU A 207 15.35 -3.67 -0.02
C LEU A 207 16.83 -3.87 0.38
N GLY A 208 17.73 -3.11 -0.22
CA GLY A 208 19.14 -3.10 0.13
C GLY A 208 20.02 -4.01 -0.71
N HIS A 209 19.44 -4.82 -1.55
CA HIS A 209 20.09 -5.65 -2.56
C HIS A 209 19.20 -5.78 -3.81
N PRO A 210 19.74 -6.06 -4.99
CA PRO A 210 18.94 -6.34 -6.17
C PRO A 210 18.03 -7.57 -5.97
N HIS A 211 16.79 -7.48 -6.38
CA HIS A 211 15.84 -8.58 -6.32
C HIS A 211 14.94 -8.56 -7.56
N PRO A 212 14.80 -9.66 -8.32
CA PRO A 212 14.15 -9.65 -9.64
C PRO A 212 12.65 -9.33 -9.59
N ARG A 213 12.05 -9.43 -8.42
CA ARG A 213 10.62 -9.14 -8.21
C ARG A 213 10.38 -7.94 -7.28
N TRP A 214 11.40 -7.11 -7.04
CA TRP A 214 11.29 -5.92 -6.21
C TRP A 214 11.85 -4.71 -6.94
N ILE A 215 11.09 -3.63 -6.94
CA ILE A 215 11.51 -2.33 -7.48
C ILE A 215 11.31 -1.28 -6.41
N ASP A 216 12.37 -0.55 -6.07
CA ASP A 216 12.30 0.65 -5.24
C ASP A 216 12.08 1.87 -6.12
N LEU A 217 10.97 2.58 -5.92
CA LEU A 217 10.61 3.80 -6.62
C LEU A 217 10.64 5.00 -5.67
N ALA A 218 11.71 5.79 -5.71
CA ALA A 218 11.84 7.04 -4.97
C ALA A 218 11.18 8.19 -5.76
N ILE A 219 9.93 8.53 -5.42
CA ILE A 219 9.12 9.47 -6.20
C ILE A 219 9.58 10.93 -6.13
N ASP A 220 10.39 11.30 -5.16
CA ASP A 220 11.04 12.61 -5.03
C ASP A 220 12.38 12.70 -5.78
N ALA A 221 13.01 11.57 -6.11
CA ALA A 221 14.28 11.54 -6.84
C ALA A 221 14.12 12.00 -8.29
N PRO A 222 14.87 13.03 -8.76
CA PRO A 222 14.76 13.52 -10.13
C PRO A 222 15.02 12.44 -11.18
N ALA A 223 16.01 11.58 -10.96
CA ALA A 223 16.36 10.50 -11.90
C ALA A 223 15.20 9.50 -12.08
N HIS A 224 14.53 9.12 -10.98
CA HIS A 224 13.35 8.24 -11.05
C HIS A 224 12.19 8.91 -11.78
N ARG A 225 11.93 10.21 -11.51
CA ARG A 225 10.87 10.95 -12.20
C ARG A 225 11.16 11.08 -13.70
N MET A 226 12.40 11.33 -14.09
CA MET A 226 12.79 11.37 -15.51
C MET A 226 12.62 10.01 -16.19
N ALA A 227 13.01 8.92 -15.53
CA ALA A 227 12.81 7.58 -16.04
C ALA A 227 11.32 7.26 -16.24
N LEU A 228 10.48 7.58 -15.26
CA LEU A 228 9.02 7.42 -15.38
C LEU A 228 8.43 8.25 -16.52
N ALA A 229 8.85 9.50 -16.68
CA ALA A 229 8.39 10.36 -17.78
C ALA A 229 8.74 9.78 -19.15
N ARG A 230 9.94 9.21 -19.34
CA ARG A 230 10.35 8.50 -20.57
C ARG A 230 9.51 7.25 -20.84
N LEU A 231 9.02 6.60 -19.78
CA LEU A 231 8.12 5.45 -19.88
C LEU A 231 6.64 5.84 -20.10
N GLY A 232 6.32 7.15 -20.15
CA GLY A 232 4.97 7.65 -20.33
C GLY A 232 4.18 7.88 -19.03
N TYR A 233 4.84 7.83 -17.87
CA TYR A 233 4.23 8.05 -16.55
C TYR A 233 4.84 9.26 -15.83
N PRO A 234 4.64 10.48 -16.32
CA PRO A 234 5.17 11.68 -15.66
C PRO A 234 4.49 11.91 -14.32
N ILE A 235 5.28 12.12 -13.27
CA ILE A 235 4.79 12.47 -11.93
C ILE A 235 5.28 13.87 -11.54
N ARG A 236 4.46 14.62 -10.79
CA ARG A 236 4.85 15.95 -10.32
C ARG A 236 6.00 15.87 -9.31
N PRO A 237 6.88 16.90 -9.25
CA PRO A 237 7.89 17.01 -8.22
C PRO A 237 7.25 17.13 -6.81
N PRO A 238 8.03 16.91 -5.73
CA PRO A 238 7.54 17.11 -4.36
C PRO A 238 7.10 18.56 -4.15
N ALA A 239 5.94 18.75 -3.51
CA ALA A 239 5.38 20.06 -3.19
C ALA A 239 5.66 20.47 -1.73
N THR A 240 6.07 19.51 -0.89
CA THR A 240 6.28 19.70 0.54
C THR A 240 7.60 19.04 0.96
N ARG A 241 8.11 19.41 2.15
CA ARG A 241 9.30 18.77 2.74
C ARG A 241 8.94 17.54 3.58
N ILE A 242 7.74 17.49 4.12
CA ILE A 242 7.26 16.42 5.00
C ILE A 242 5.85 16.01 4.55
N CYS A 243 5.71 14.78 4.08
CA CYS A 243 4.43 14.21 3.67
C CYS A 243 4.46 12.68 3.72
N HIS A 244 3.63 12.09 4.58
CA HIS A 244 3.47 10.64 4.66
C HIS A 244 2.57 10.06 3.56
N TRP A 245 1.79 10.93 2.94
CA TRP A 245 0.73 10.54 1.99
C TRP A 245 1.10 10.81 0.53
N SER A 246 2.31 11.28 0.25
CA SER A 246 2.77 11.60 -1.11
C SER A 246 2.67 10.42 -2.07
N GLY A 247 2.79 9.18 -1.58
CA GLY A 247 2.64 7.95 -2.37
C GLY A 247 1.26 7.78 -3.04
N TYR A 248 0.22 8.47 -2.55
CA TYR A 248 -1.11 8.46 -3.20
C TYR A 248 -1.69 9.86 -3.48
N LEU A 249 -1.13 10.92 -2.88
CA LEU A 249 -1.58 12.29 -3.15
C LEU A 249 -0.88 12.94 -4.33
N ARG A 250 0.32 12.47 -4.70
CA ARG A 250 1.10 13.10 -5.76
C ARG A 250 0.48 12.83 -7.14
N PRO A 251 0.17 13.89 -7.90
CA PRO A 251 -0.40 13.74 -9.25
C PRO A 251 0.52 12.94 -10.17
N GLY A 252 -0.09 12.07 -10.97
CA GLY A 252 0.60 11.21 -11.94
C GLY A 252 0.88 9.78 -11.44
N LEU A 253 0.74 9.49 -10.13
CA LEU A 253 1.05 8.15 -9.59
C LEU A 253 -0.01 7.11 -9.90
N PHE A 254 -1.30 7.43 -9.79
CA PHE A 254 -2.35 6.45 -10.04
C PHE A 254 -2.40 5.91 -11.48
N PRO A 255 -2.11 6.67 -12.55
CA PRO A 255 -1.91 6.11 -13.87
C PRO A 255 -0.84 5.00 -13.92
N LEU A 256 0.29 5.20 -13.24
CA LEU A 256 1.33 4.17 -13.10
C LEU A 256 0.81 2.94 -12.35
N TYR A 257 0.12 3.14 -11.22
CA TYR A 257 -0.40 2.03 -10.40
C TYR A 257 -1.41 1.18 -11.15
N ARG A 258 -2.31 1.82 -11.90
CA ARG A 258 -3.24 1.08 -12.79
C ARG A 258 -2.49 0.25 -13.81
N ALA A 259 -1.50 0.83 -14.49
CA ALA A 259 -0.72 0.12 -15.49
C ALA A 259 0.11 -1.03 -14.86
N VAL A 260 0.65 -0.84 -13.65
CA VAL A 260 1.33 -1.92 -12.92
C VAL A 260 0.37 -3.06 -12.58
N PHE A 261 -0.89 -2.80 -12.31
CA PHE A 261 -1.89 -3.85 -11.98
C PHE A 261 -2.55 -4.47 -13.22
N ASP A 262 -2.49 -3.82 -14.35
CA ASP A 262 -3.13 -4.29 -15.59
C ASP A 262 -2.36 -5.47 -16.21
N PRO A 263 -2.99 -6.64 -16.41
CA PRO A 263 -2.38 -7.76 -17.12
C PRO A 263 -1.91 -7.42 -18.53
N ALA A 264 -2.60 -6.50 -19.23
CA ALA A 264 -2.22 -6.07 -20.57
C ALA A 264 -0.86 -5.34 -20.61
N HIS A 265 -0.41 -4.83 -19.45
CA HIS A 265 0.88 -4.18 -19.29
C HIS A 265 1.89 -5.08 -18.55
N ALA A 266 1.87 -6.40 -18.77
CA ALA A 266 2.72 -7.36 -18.05
C ALA A 266 4.23 -7.02 -18.11
N ALA A 267 4.71 -6.52 -19.25
CA ALA A 267 6.11 -6.13 -19.44
C ALA A 267 6.50 -4.81 -18.75
N LEU A 268 5.55 -4.03 -18.23
CA LEU A 268 5.85 -2.74 -17.61
C LEU A 268 6.74 -2.89 -16.38
N PHE A 269 6.54 -3.93 -15.59
CA PHE A 269 7.36 -4.15 -14.39
C PHE A 269 8.83 -4.34 -14.75
N ASP A 270 9.12 -5.15 -15.77
CA ASP A 270 10.50 -5.40 -16.21
C ASP A 270 11.12 -4.12 -16.83
N ARG A 271 10.32 -3.36 -17.60
CA ARG A 271 10.72 -2.04 -18.14
C ARG A 271 11.03 -1.03 -17.02
N LEU A 272 10.25 -1.02 -15.94
CA LEU A 272 10.53 -0.19 -14.75
C LEU A 272 11.84 -0.62 -14.10
N GLY A 273 12.06 -1.92 -13.89
CA GLY A 273 13.30 -2.45 -13.31
C GLY A 273 14.53 -2.09 -14.13
N ALA A 274 14.42 -2.11 -15.46
CA ALA A 274 15.52 -1.74 -16.35
C ALA A 274 15.78 -0.22 -16.43
N ALA A 275 14.74 0.60 -16.27
CA ALA A 275 14.83 2.05 -16.44
C ALA A 275 15.16 2.83 -15.16
N LEU A 276 14.78 2.28 -14.00
CA LEU A 276 14.99 2.95 -12.73
C LEU A 276 16.41 2.73 -12.21
N PRO A 277 17.09 3.78 -11.70
CA PRO A 277 18.39 3.63 -11.06
C PRO A 277 18.36 2.64 -9.90
N VAL A 278 19.35 1.77 -9.83
CA VAL A 278 19.48 0.79 -8.73
C VAL A 278 19.96 1.51 -7.47
N GLY A 279 19.26 1.32 -6.37
CA GLY A 279 19.61 1.82 -5.05
C GLY A 279 18.63 2.85 -4.48
N PRO A 280 18.60 3.02 -3.16
CA PRO A 280 17.79 4.05 -2.53
C PRO A 280 18.31 5.41 -2.98
N ALA A 281 17.40 6.31 -3.36
CA ALA A 281 17.76 7.72 -3.48
C ALA A 281 18.37 8.19 -2.14
N PRO A 282 19.47 8.95 -2.14
CA PRO A 282 20.07 9.43 -0.90
C PRO A 282 19.01 10.25 -0.15
N GLN A 283 18.57 9.73 0.99
CA GLN A 283 17.72 10.49 1.90
C GLN A 283 18.55 11.64 2.45
N LYS A 284 18.39 12.84 1.89
CA LYS A 284 18.94 14.04 2.49
C LYS A 284 18.19 14.24 3.81
N VAL A 285 18.78 13.82 4.91
CA VAL A 285 18.40 14.27 6.24
C VAL A 285 18.74 15.76 6.30
N THR A 286 17.82 16.60 5.89
CA THR A 286 17.93 18.05 6.11
C THR A 286 17.87 18.24 7.61
N LYS A 287 18.92 18.87 8.21
CA LYS A 287 18.97 19.23 9.62
C LYS A 287 17.59 19.77 10.01
N MET A 288 16.99 19.17 11.02
CA MET A 288 15.71 19.60 11.58
C MET A 288 15.87 21.03 12.11
N ALA A 289 15.38 22.01 11.36
CA ALA A 289 15.00 23.28 11.92
C ALA A 289 13.73 23.05 12.75
N GLU A 290 13.73 23.54 13.96
CA GLU A 290 12.73 23.39 15.01
C GLU A 290 11.27 23.40 14.50
N CYS A 291 10.64 22.23 14.47
CA CYS A 291 9.21 22.10 14.26
C CYS A 291 8.50 22.15 15.62
N THR A 292 8.13 23.36 16.04
CA THR A 292 7.47 23.64 17.31
C THR A 292 5.96 23.31 17.38
N ASN A 293 5.43 22.41 16.56
CA ASN A 293 4.02 21.99 16.72
C ASN A 293 3.72 20.57 16.24
N PHE A 294 4.20 19.57 16.99
CA PHE A 294 3.92 18.15 16.76
C PHE A 294 2.41 17.77 16.83
N ARG A 295 1.58 18.53 17.56
CA ARG A 295 0.15 18.25 17.70
C ARG A 295 -0.61 18.36 16.39
N ASN A 296 -0.27 19.30 15.52
CA ASN A 296 -1.00 19.55 14.26
C ASN A 296 -0.65 18.58 13.11
N LEU A 297 0.44 17.82 13.22
CA LEU A 297 0.79 16.79 12.23
C LEU A 297 -0.16 15.57 12.30
N PHE A 298 -0.82 15.38 13.43
CA PHE A 298 -1.65 14.21 13.70
C PHE A 298 -3.15 14.54 13.83
N THR A 299 -3.52 15.78 14.02
CA THR A 299 -4.92 16.22 14.08
C THR A 299 -5.29 16.88 12.75
N GLY A 300 -6.25 16.32 12.04
CA GLY A 300 -6.87 16.93 10.85
C GLY A 300 -7.83 18.07 11.26
N ALA A 301 -7.41 19.00 12.13
CA ALA A 301 -8.21 20.18 12.43
C ALA A 301 -8.14 21.13 11.23
N ALA A 302 -9.28 21.28 10.54
CA ALA A 302 -9.51 22.36 9.61
C ALA A 302 -9.25 23.70 10.33
N ARG A 303 -8.42 24.54 9.77
CA ARG A 303 -8.46 25.97 10.08
C ARG A 303 -9.65 26.53 9.27
N SER A 304 -10.63 27.04 10.01
CA SER A 304 -11.67 27.95 9.50
C SER A 304 -11.08 29.15 8.80
#